data_e744e03e7143ed632ec427993e1725ae
#
_entry.id   e744e03e7143ed632ec427993e1725ae
#
_cell.length_a   1.000
_cell.length_b   1.000
_cell.length_c   1.000
_cell.angle_alpha   90.00
_cell.angle_beta   90.00
_cell.angle_gamma   90.00
#
_symmetry.space_group_name_H-M   'P 1'
#
loop_
_entity.id
_entity.type
_entity.pdbx_description
1 polymer ?
#
loop_
_entity_poly.entity_id
_entity_poly.type
_entity_poly.pdbx_seq_one_letter_code
_entity_poly.pdbx_strand_id
1 'polypeptide(L)'
;GLLATTAFQVSFGLRPLLKLESAVADVRRGAAERVEGDYPTEIAPLADELNLLVSANREVVERARTQVGNLAHALKTPLSVLINEAGEAADPLAGKVREQTAVMRDQVSFYLDRARAAARAGAIGATTEVGPALAALARTFRKIYREREIVFPESAPDLRFLGERQ
;
A
#
# COMPACT_ATOMS: atom_id res chain seq x y z
N GLY A 1 4.75 -25.68 -46.57
CA GLY A 1 5.70 -26.42 -45.94
C GLY A 1 6.59 -25.76 -44.86
N LEU A 2 7.81 -25.46 -45.15
CA LEU A 2 8.87 -25.09 -44.20
C LEU A 2 8.53 -23.83 -43.35
N LEU A 3 7.94 -22.80 -43.90
CA LEU A 3 7.57 -21.60 -43.16
C LEU A 3 6.49 -21.85 -42.10
N ALA A 4 5.54 -22.73 -42.36
CA ALA A 4 4.49 -23.05 -41.37
C ALA A 4 5.02 -23.88 -40.20
N THR A 5 5.93 -24.79 -40.43
CA THR A 5 6.59 -25.57 -39.38
C THR A 5 7.49 -24.72 -38.52
N THR A 6 8.24 -23.80 -39.11
CA THR A 6 9.08 -22.85 -38.36
C THR A 6 8.24 -21.91 -37.51
N ALA A 7 7.15 -21.35 -38.03
CA ALA A 7 6.23 -20.49 -37.28
C ALA A 7 5.56 -21.24 -36.14
N PHE A 8 5.16 -22.48 -36.32
CA PHE A 8 4.60 -23.32 -35.26
C PHE A 8 5.64 -23.62 -34.15
N GLN A 9 6.86 -23.94 -34.55
CA GLN A 9 7.95 -24.24 -33.61
C GLN A 9 8.35 -23.02 -32.76
N VAL A 10 8.40 -21.84 -33.38
CA VAL A 10 8.66 -20.57 -32.66
C VAL A 10 7.52 -20.22 -31.73
N SER A 11 6.26 -20.34 -32.19
CA SER A 11 5.10 -20.01 -31.34
C SER A 11 4.95 -20.94 -30.14
N PHE A 12 5.27 -22.25 -30.35
CA PHE A 12 5.24 -23.24 -29.26
C PHE A 12 6.39 -22.98 -28.24
N GLY A 13 7.58 -22.64 -28.73
CA GLY A 13 8.74 -22.34 -27.88
C GLY A 13 8.60 -21.03 -27.07
N LEU A 14 7.81 -20.06 -27.57
CA LEU A 14 7.59 -18.76 -26.87
C LEU A 14 6.40 -18.79 -25.90
N ARG A 15 5.53 -19.78 -25.96
CA ARG A 15 4.37 -19.89 -25.05
C ARG A 15 4.72 -19.81 -23.55
N PRO A 16 5.77 -20.50 -23.07
CA PRO A 16 6.16 -20.40 -21.66
C PRO A 16 6.59 -18.99 -21.23
N LEU A 17 7.23 -18.23 -22.13
CA LEU A 17 7.59 -16.83 -21.87
C LEU A 17 6.36 -15.94 -21.77
N LEU A 18 5.36 -16.11 -22.63
CA LEU A 18 4.10 -15.37 -22.53
C LEU A 18 3.32 -15.71 -21.25
N LYS A 19 3.39 -16.97 -20.80
CA LYS A 19 2.83 -17.37 -19.50
C LYS A 19 3.54 -16.67 -18.34
N LEU A 20 4.88 -16.64 -18.37
CA LEU A 20 5.68 -15.95 -17.37
C LEU A 20 5.37 -14.46 -17.34
N GLU A 21 5.29 -13.81 -18.50
CA GLU A 21 4.91 -12.41 -18.63
C GLU A 21 3.54 -12.13 -17.99
N SER A 22 2.54 -12.97 -18.29
CA SER A 22 1.21 -12.85 -17.69
C SER A 22 1.24 -13.02 -16.17
N ALA A 23 1.96 -14.03 -15.66
CA ALA A 23 2.09 -14.27 -14.23
C ALA A 23 2.79 -13.10 -13.51
N VAL A 24 3.83 -12.53 -14.11
CA VAL A 24 4.49 -11.31 -13.59
C VAL A 24 3.54 -10.11 -13.60
N ALA A 25 2.73 -9.97 -14.66
CA ALA A 25 1.72 -8.92 -14.72
C ALA A 25 0.65 -9.10 -13.62
N ASP A 26 0.27 -10.33 -13.29
CA ASP A 26 -0.67 -10.64 -12.21
C ASP A 26 -0.08 -10.28 -10.83
N VAL A 27 1.18 -10.62 -10.58
CA VAL A 27 1.89 -10.21 -9.35
C VAL A 27 1.96 -8.70 -9.25
N ARG A 28 2.31 -8.02 -10.34
CA ARG A 28 2.39 -6.54 -10.37
C ARG A 28 1.05 -5.87 -10.09
N ARG A 29 -0.06 -6.46 -10.55
CA ARG A 29 -1.42 -5.97 -10.30
C ARG A 29 -1.98 -6.40 -8.94
N GLY A 30 -1.26 -7.20 -8.18
CA GLY A 30 -1.72 -7.74 -6.92
C GLY A 30 -2.78 -8.84 -7.05
N ALA A 31 -2.99 -9.36 -8.24
CA ALA A 31 -3.88 -10.49 -8.48
C ALA A 31 -3.27 -11.82 -8.02
N ALA A 32 -1.93 -11.89 -7.95
CA ALA A 32 -1.19 -13.02 -7.43
C ALA A 32 -0.09 -12.56 -6.45
N GLU A 33 0.26 -13.41 -5.50
CA GLU A 33 1.32 -13.11 -4.54
C GLU A 33 2.72 -13.45 -5.06
N ARG A 34 2.80 -14.37 -6.00
CA ARG A 34 4.04 -14.88 -6.57
C ARG A 34 3.82 -15.31 -8.00
N VAL A 35 4.90 -15.45 -8.73
CA VAL A 35 4.89 -16.03 -10.07
C VAL A 35 4.69 -17.54 -9.93
N GLU A 36 3.53 -18.03 -10.34
CA GLU A 36 3.18 -19.45 -10.30
C GLU A 36 2.96 -19.97 -11.71
N GLY A 37 3.31 -21.22 -11.93
CA GLY A 37 3.12 -21.90 -13.18
C GLY A 37 4.07 -23.07 -13.37
N ASP A 38 3.74 -23.94 -14.31
CA ASP A 38 4.62 -25.01 -14.76
C ASP A 38 5.47 -24.47 -15.92
N TYR A 39 6.75 -24.28 -15.66
CA TYR A 39 7.72 -23.72 -16.60
C TYR A 39 8.75 -24.77 -17.02
N PRO A 40 9.20 -24.77 -18.28
CA PRO A 40 10.32 -25.58 -18.73
C PRO A 40 11.58 -25.32 -17.90
N THR A 41 12.48 -26.29 -17.85
CA THR A 41 13.72 -26.25 -17.07
C THR A 41 14.58 -25.02 -17.34
N GLU A 42 14.51 -24.47 -18.56
CA GLU A 42 15.24 -23.29 -18.99
C GLU A 42 14.66 -21.99 -18.44
N ILE A 43 13.37 -21.97 -18.08
CA ILE A 43 12.63 -20.78 -17.63
C ILE A 43 12.35 -20.84 -16.12
N ALA A 44 12.22 -22.03 -15.56
CA ALA A 44 11.94 -22.21 -14.13
C ALA A 44 12.90 -21.42 -13.21
N PRO A 45 14.23 -21.38 -13.45
CA PRO A 45 15.14 -20.59 -12.63
C PRO A 45 14.84 -19.08 -12.67
N LEU A 46 14.35 -18.56 -13.80
CA LEU A 46 13.96 -17.17 -13.94
C LEU A 46 12.70 -16.86 -13.12
N ALA A 47 11.71 -17.75 -13.10
CA ALA A 47 10.52 -17.60 -12.26
C ALA A 47 10.89 -17.62 -10.77
N ASP A 48 11.83 -18.49 -10.37
CA ASP A 48 12.32 -18.55 -8.99
C ASP A 48 13.05 -17.28 -8.61
N GLU A 49 13.92 -16.74 -9.44
CA GLU A 49 14.63 -15.48 -9.18
C GLU A 49 13.67 -14.30 -9.07
N LEU A 50 12.64 -14.24 -9.93
CA LEU A 50 11.59 -13.23 -9.82
C LEU A 50 10.84 -13.34 -8.49
N ASN A 51 10.54 -14.55 -8.03
CA ASN A 51 9.90 -14.78 -6.73
C ASN A 51 10.79 -14.32 -5.56
N LEU A 52 12.09 -14.54 -5.64
CA LEU A 52 13.04 -14.02 -4.65
C LEU A 52 13.05 -12.49 -4.62
N LEU A 53 13.06 -11.84 -5.78
CA LEU A 53 13.00 -10.38 -5.90
C LEU A 53 11.68 -9.82 -5.34
N VAL A 54 10.55 -10.43 -5.65
CA VAL A 54 9.23 -10.04 -5.11
C VAL A 54 9.21 -10.15 -3.58
N SER A 55 9.73 -11.27 -3.05
CA SER A 55 9.78 -11.50 -1.60
C SER A 55 10.71 -10.49 -0.90
N ALA A 56 11.88 -10.24 -1.45
CA ALA A 56 12.82 -9.24 -0.92
C ALA A 56 12.21 -7.81 -0.95
N ASN A 57 11.52 -7.45 -2.02
CA ASN A 57 10.82 -6.16 -2.11
C ASN A 57 9.74 -6.01 -1.03
N ARG A 58 8.91 -7.04 -0.83
CA ARG A 58 7.90 -7.05 0.24
C ARG A 58 8.51 -6.89 1.62
N GLU A 59 9.60 -7.58 1.88
CA GLU A 59 10.31 -7.47 3.17
C GLU A 59 10.87 -6.07 3.41
N VAL A 60 11.43 -5.43 2.39
CA VAL A 60 11.91 -4.05 2.48
C VAL A 60 10.76 -3.08 2.79
N VAL A 61 9.64 -3.22 2.11
CA VAL A 61 8.45 -2.40 2.33
C VAL A 61 7.89 -2.59 3.74
N GLU A 62 7.80 -3.84 4.22
CA GLU A 62 7.28 -4.12 5.56
C GLU A 62 8.22 -3.62 6.67
N ARG A 63 9.52 -3.76 6.47
CA ARG A 63 10.52 -3.15 7.38
C ARG A 63 10.39 -1.63 7.42
N ALA A 64 10.23 -0.99 6.27
CA ALA A 64 10.03 0.45 6.19
C ALA A 64 8.75 0.90 6.93
N ARG A 65 7.64 0.17 6.79
CA ARG A 65 6.38 0.41 7.51
C ARG A 65 6.57 0.34 9.02
N THR A 66 7.20 -0.73 9.49
CA THR A 66 7.49 -0.93 10.92
C THR A 66 8.36 0.19 11.47
N GLN A 67 9.40 0.59 10.73
CA GLN A 67 10.31 1.66 11.14
C GLN A 67 9.60 3.02 11.23
N VAL A 68 8.75 3.34 10.25
CA VAL A 68 7.91 4.56 10.28
C VAL A 68 6.93 4.52 11.46
N GLY A 69 6.34 3.36 11.75
CA GLY A 69 5.47 3.16 12.93
C GLY A 69 6.20 3.42 14.25
N ASN A 70 7.38 2.87 14.39
CA ASN A 70 8.22 3.05 15.60
C ASN A 70 8.66 4.52 15.76
N LEU A 71 9.04 5.19 14.66
CA LEU A 71 9.42 6.59 14.67
C LEU A 71 8.23 7.47 15.09
N ALA A 72 7.03 7.18 14.59
CA ALA A 72 5.82 7.89 14.98
C ALA A 72 5.60 7.84 16.50
N HIS A 73 5.73 6.64 17.09
CA HIS A 73 5.57 6.47 18.52
C HIS A 73 6.67 7.17 19.32
N ALA A 74 7.92 7.04 18.89
CA ALA A 74 9.08 7.66 19.53
C ALA A 74 9.02 9.20 19.52
N LEU A 75 8.43 9.81 18.49
CA LEU A 75 8.27 11.26 18.42
C LEU A 75 7.04 11.78 19.19
N LYS A 76 5.96 11.00 19.23
CA LYS A 76 4.75 11.41 19.94
C LYS A 76 4.96 11.57 21.44
N THR A 77 5.78 10.71 22.05
CA THR A 77 6.04 10.72 23.50
C THR A 77 6.71 12.01 23.96
N PRO A 78 7.88 12.45 23.44
CA PRO A 78 8.54 13.68 23.88
C PRO A 78 7.70 14.94 23.56
N LEU A 79 6.97 14.94 22.44
CA LEU A 79 6.07 16.06 22.13
C LEU A 79 4.93 16.18 23.14
N SER A 80 4.37 15.05 23.59
CA SER A 80 3.33 15.05 24.63
C SER A 80 3.88 15.51 25.98
N VAL A 81 5.13 15.15 26.32
CA VAL A 81 5.79 15.61 27.53
C VAL A 81 5.98 17.13 27.48
N LEU A 82 6.49 17.68 26.37
CA LEU A 82 6.67 19.11 26.20
C LEU A 82 5.35 19.91 26.34
N ILE A 83 4.26 19.38 25.78
CA ILE A 83 2.93 20.00 25.90
C ILE A 83 2.49 20.01 27.38
N ASN A 84 2.68 18.89 28.09
CA ASN A 84 2.28 18.76 29.49
C ASN A 84 3.14 19.62 30.42
N GLU A 85 4.46 19.65 30.21
CA GLU A 85 5.41 20.45 30.99
C GLU A 85 5.22 21.97 30.79
N ALA A 86 4.81 22.36 29.57
CA ALA A 86 4.46 23.77 29.33
C ALA A 86 3.24 24.23 30.14
N GLY A 87 2.47 23.31 30.73
CA GLY A 87 1.40 23.55 31.67
C GLY A 87 0.29 24.47 31.13
N GLU A 88 -0.65 24.84 32.01
CA GLU A 88 -1.68 25.85 31.74
C GLU A 88 -1.26 27.26 32.19
N ALA A 89 0.01 27.47 32.55
CA ALA A 89 0.49 28.72 33.02
C ALA A 89 0.22 29.87 32.02
N ALA A 90 -0.21 31.00 32.52
CA ALA A 90 -0.45 32.21 31.72
C ALA A 90 0.86 32.91 31.27
N ASP A 91 1.97 32.17 31.28
CA ASP A 91 3.27 32.66 30.81
C ASP A 91 3.29 32.70 29.27
N PRO A 92 3.63 33.85 28.67
CA PRO A 92 3.76 33.98 27.21
C PRO A 92 4.74 32.99 26.59
N LEU A 93 5.79 32.57 27.30
CA LEU A 93 6.74 31.57 26.83
C LEU A 93 6.10 30.16 26.77
N ALA A 94 5.38 29.77 27.81
CA ALA A 94 4.64 28.52 27.87
C ALA A 94 3.59 28.44 26.74
N GLY A 95 2.93 29.56 26.44
CA GLY A 95 2.02 29.68 25.30
C GLY A 95 2.71 29.38 23.96
N LYS A 96 3.87 30.00 23.70
CA LYS A 96 4.65 29.75 22.47
C LYS A 96 5.18 28.32 22.39
N VAL A 97 5.63 27.73 23.49
CA VAL A 97 6.09 26.34 23.51
C VAL A 97 4.96 25.38 23.12
N ARG A 98 3.76 25.56 23.69
CA ARG A 98 2.57 24.75 23.33
C ARG A 98 2.23 24.87 21.84
N GLU A 99 2.18 26.10 21.32
CA GLU A 99 1.87 26.36 19.91
C GLU A 99 2.88 25.69 18.99
N GLN A 100 4.18 25.86 19.23
CA GLN A 100 5.22 25.27 18.40
C GLN A 100 5.25 23.74 18.52
N THR A 101 5.02 23.19 19.69
CA THR A 101 4.96 21.73 19.88
C THR A 101 3.74 21.14 19.19
N ALA A 102 2.60 21.83 19.18
CA ALA A 102 1.42 21.41 18.42
C ALA A 102 1.70 21.39 16.91
N VAL A 103 2.33 22.44 16.38
CA VAL A 103 2.75 22.49 14.96
C VAL A 103 3.72 21.36 14.62
N MET A 104 4.73 21.11 15.47
CA MET A 104 5.67 19.98 15.25
C MET A 104 4.93 18.63 15.24
N ARG A 105 4.02 18.41 16.18
CA ARG A 105 3.22 17.18 16.25
C ARG A 105 2.43 16.95 14.96
N ASP A 106 1.78 17.99 14.46
CA ASP A 106 0.95 17.92 13.28
C ASP A 106 1.81 17.69 12.01
N GLN A 107 2.96 18.37 11.90
CA GLN A 107 3.92 18.13 10.82
C GLN A 107 4.50 16.71 10.86
N VAL A 108 4.92 16.24 12.02
CA VAL A 108 5.43 14.88 12.19
C VAL A 108 4.37 13.86 11.77
N SER A 109 3.13 14.03 12.23
CA SER A 109 2.01 13.14 11.84
C SER A 109 1.80 13.14 10.33
N PHE A 110 1.79 14.31 9.71
CA PHE A 110 1.63 14.45 8.25
C PHE A 110 2.74 13.73 7.47
N TYR A 111 4.01 13.94 7.84
CA TYR A 111 5.14 13.29 7.15
C TYR A 111 5.17 11.78 7.36
N LEU A 112 4.81 11.31 8.56
CA LEU A 112 4.74 9.88 8.85
C LEU A 112 3.61 9.19 8.09
N ASP A 113 2.45 9.82 7.97
CA ASP A 113 1.34 9.27 7.19
C ASP A 113 1.67 9.26 5.70
N ARG A 114 2.35 10.31 5.20
CA ARG A 114 2.85 10.34 3.81
C ARG A 114 3.91 9.26 3.55
N ALA A 115 4.82 9.03 4.50
CA ALA A 115 5.83 7.97 4.37
C ALA A 115 5.19 6.56 4.39
N ARG A 116 4.18 6.36 5.25
CA ARG A 116 3.39 5.12 5.26
C ARG A 116 2.67 4.90 3.93
N ALA A 117 1.99 5.93 3.42
CA ALA A 117 1.31 5.85 2.13
C ALA A 117 2.29 5.52 0.99
N ALA A 118 3.45 6.18 0.94
CA ALA A 118 4.48 5.91 -0.05
C ALA A 118 5.04 4.47 0.05
N ALA A 119 5.31 3.99 1.28
CA ALA A 119 5.78 2.62 1.51
C ALA A 119 4.74 1.57 1.06
N ARG A 120 3.46 1.89 1.19
CA ARG A 120 2.38 1.02 0.72
C ARG A 120 2.24 1.06 -0.80
N ALA A 121 2.25 2.24 -1.41
CA ALA A 121 2.17 2.40 -2.87
C ALA A 121 3.34 1.75 -3.61
N GLY A 122 4.52 1.64 -2.97
CA GLY A 122 5.68 0.92 -3.50
C GLY A 122 5.63 -0.59 -3.36
N ALA A 123 4.66 -1.14 -2.61
CA ALA A 123 4.51 -2.59 -2.50
C ALA A 123 3.90 -3.16 -3.79
N ILE A 124 4.61 -4.10 -4.40
CA ILE A 124 4.10 -4.85 -5.55
C ILE A 124 2.79 -5.51 -5.14
N GLY A 125 1.71 -5.19 -5.84
CA GLY A 125 0.41 -5.80 -5.63
C GLY A 125 -0.44 -5.18 -4.52
N ALA A 126 -0.16 -3.95 -4.07
CA ALA A 126 -1.04 -3.25 -3.13
C ALA A 126 -2.41 -3.01 -3.77
N THR A 127 -3.42 -3.70 -3.28
CA THR A 127 -4.82 -3.54 -3.70
C THR A 127 -5.68 -3.18 -2.50
N THR A 128 -6.65 -2.30 -2.73
CA THR A 128 -7.66 -1.96 -1.73
C THR A 128 -9.03 -2.51 -2.15
N GLU A 129 -9.67 -3.25 -1.26
CA GLU A 129 -11.06 -3.64 -1.45
C GLU A 129 -11.95 -2.40 -1.33
N VAL A 130 -12.65 -2.08 -2.39
CA VAL A 130 -13.48 -0.86 -2.49
C VAL A 130 -14.70 -0.95 -1.58
N GLY A 131 -15.32 -2.12 -1.45
CA GLY A 131 -16.53 -2.34 -0.67
C GLY A 131 -16.40 -1.93 0.81
N PRO A 132 -15.44 -2.47 1.58
CA PRO A 132 -15.21 -2.07 2.97
C PRO A 132 -14.88 -0.58 3.14
N ALA A 133 -14.16 0.02 2.18
CA ALA A 133 -13.83 1.43 2.19
C ALA A 133 -15.08 2.31 2.01
N LEU A 134 -15.92 2.00 1.03
CA LEU A 134 -17.20 2.68 0.80
C LEU A 134 -18.15 2.52 1.98
N ALA A 135 -18.25 1.31 2.55
CA ALA A 135 -19.09 1.08 3.72
C ALA A 135 -18.67 1.91 4.94
N ALA A 136 -17.36 2.08 5.15
CA ALA A 136 -16.86 2.94 6.22
C ALA A 136 -17.18 4.42 5.96
N LEU A 137 -16.99 4.87 4.72
CA LEU A 137 -17.34 6.23 4.29
C LEU A 137 -18.83 6.49 4.48
N ALA A 138 -19.68 5.57 4.04
CA ALA A 138 -21.13 5.65 4.20
C ALA A 138 -21.54 5.79 5.67
N ARG A 139 -20.94 5.02 6.56
CA ARG A 139 -21.20 5.14 8.02
C ARG A 139 -20.82 6.52 8.55
N THR A 140 -19.70 7.05 8.11
CA THR A 140 -19.22 8.37 8.54
C THR A 140 -20.14 9.47 8.04
N PHE A 141 -20.52 9.45 6.76
CA PHE A 141 -21.44 10.44 6.19
C PHE A 141 -22.83 10.39 6.81
N ARG A 142 -23.38 9.19 7.08
CA ARG A 142 -24.67 9.07 7.80
C ARG A 142 -24.61 9.65 9.20
N LYS A 143 -23.44 9.59 9.86
CA LYS A 143 -23.26 10.20 11.18
C LYS A 143 -23.18 11.72 11.13
N ILE A 144 -22.58 12.28 10.07
CA ILE A 144 -22.43 13.73 9.88
C ILE A 144 -23.73 14.34 9.38
N TYR A 145 -24.37 13.73 8.40
CA TYR A 145 -25.58 14.24 7.73
C TYR A 145 -26.83 13.45 8.16
N ARG A 146 -27.22 13.60 9.42
CA ARG A 146 -28.34 12.85 10.03
C ARG A 146 -29.70 13.13 9.39
N GLU A 147 -29.87 14.29 8.75
CA GLU A 147 -31.10 14.73 8.14
C GLU A 147 -31.23 14.38 6.63
N ARG A 148 -30.20 13.71 6.07
CA ARG A 148 -30.18 13.33 4.66
C ARG A 148 -30.08 11.82 4.53
N GLU A 149 -30.92 11.24 3.70
CA GLU A 149 -30.78 9.85 3.29
C GLU A 149 -29.61 9.73 2.30
N ILE A 150 -28.56 9.04 2.72
CA ILE A 150 -27.39 8.79 1.88
C ILE A 150 -27.48 7.36 1.40
N VAL A 151 -27.85 7.22 0.12
CA VAL A 151 -27.92 5.93 -0.57
C VAL A 151 -26.62 5.75 -1.35
N PHE A 152 -25.90 4.69 -1.05
CA PHE A 152 -24.79 4.21 -1.88
C PHE A 152 -25.34 3.09 -2.75
N PRO A 153 -25.22 3.16 -4.08
CA PRO A 153 -25.56 2.03 -4.93
C PRO A 153 -24.72 0.83 -4.49
N GLU A 154 -25.35 -0.33 -4.36
CA GLU A 154 -24.63 -1.58 -4.14
C GLU A 154 -23.71 -1.81 -5.34
N SER A 155 -22.45 -1.42 -5.19
CA SER A 155 -21.41 -1.68 -6.17
C SER A 155 -21.00 -3.14 -6.10
N ALA A 156 -20.63 -3.70 -7.24
CA ALA A 156 -20.17 -5.08 -7.37
C ALA A 156 -19.20 -5.44 -6.23
N PRO A 157 -19.43 -6.55 -5.51
CA PRO A 157 -18.69 -6.90 -4.29
C PRO A 157 -17.19 -7.12 -4.47
N ASP A 158 -16.73 -7.31 -5.72
CA ASP A 158 -15.34 -7.68 -6.05
C ASP A 158 -14.52 -6.56 -6.70
N LEU A 159 -14.95 -5.31 -6.62
CA LEU A 159 -14.14 -4.20 -7.14
C LEU A 159 -12.91 -3.97 -6.27
N ARG A 160 -11.74 -4.25 -6.85
CA ARG A 160 -10.42 -3.96 -6.27
C ARG A 160 -9.82 -2.75 -6.96
N PHE A 161 -9.34 -1.81 -6.19
CA PHE A 161 -8.63 -0.64 -6.68
C PHE A 161 -7.12 -0.84 -6.50
N LEU A 162 -6.36 -0.62 -7.57
CA LEU A 162 -4.89 -0.55 -7.51
C LEU A 162 -4.51 0.76 -6.82
N GLY A 163 -4.34 0.71 -5.54
CA GLY A 163 -4.06 1.87 -4.73
C GLY A 163 -4.54 1.66 -3.30
N GLU A 164 -4.26 2.63 -2.45
CA GLU A 164 -4.51 2.51 -1.04
C GLU A 164 -5.65 3.40 -0.55
N ARG A 165 -6.31 2.90 0.50
CA ARG A 165 -7.26 3.65 1.31
C ARG A 165 -6.50 4.72 2.11
N GLN A 166 -6.72 6.00 1.78
CA GLN A 166 -6.31 7.13 2.60
C GLN A 166 -7.25 7.32 3.79
#